data_14b06c423fcc217fa5b71a89c9b420da
#
_entry.id   14b06c423fcc217fa5b71a89c9b420da
#
_cell.length_a   1.000
_cell.length_b   1.000
_cell.length_c   1.000
_cell.angle_alpha   90.00
_cell.angle_beta   90.00
_cell.angle_gamma   90.00
#
_symmetry.space_group_name_H-M   'P 1'
#
loop_
_entity.id
_entity.type
_entity.pdbx_description
1 polymer ?
#
loop_
_entity_poly.entity_id
_entity_poly.type
_entity_poly.pdbx_seq_one_letter_code
_entity_poly.pdbx_strand_id
1 'polypeptide(L)'
;MNGEWAYFKSRFTKEQCDFILEEGLKLPSKKASMGVSDEIVDDDYRRSEIRFIHQEPKFQFLFDEIWKMAIQANHDFFNFHITRLSFVQLAEYSSEYQGEYKRHHDVFWMNGDPHFHRKLTCVIQLTDPTTYEGGDFEMYDLSQNSPDKEEIRQQGTAIFLPSFISHAALPVTEGTRHSLAVWMEGPKW
;
A
#
# COMPACT_ATOMS: atom_id res chain seq x y z
N MET A 1 21.55 9.23 5.69
CA MET A 1 21.48 8.05 4.80
C MET A 1 20.09 8.05 4.23
N ASN A 2 19.93 8.06 2.92
CA ASN A 2 18.60 7.91 2.34
C ASN A 2 18.24 6.42 2.39
N GLY A 3 17.25 6.07 3.20
CA GLY A 3 16.73 4.71 3.29
C GLY A 3 15.94 4.34 2.03
N GLU A 4 15.93 3.07 1.67
CA GLU A 4 15.11 2.56 0.56
C GLU A 4 13.76 2.02 1.05
N TRP A 5 13.66 1.71 2.34
CA TRP A 5 12.45 1.29 3.02
C TRP A 5 12.53 1.56 4.52
N ALA A 6 11.36 1.64 5.14
CA ALA A 6 11.18 1.65 6.58
C ALA A 6 9.87 0.92 6.91
N TYR A 7 9.75 0.35 8.11
CA TYR A 7 8.48 -0.22 8.54
C TYR A 7 8.21 0.03 10.02
N PHE A 8 6.93 0.04 10.36
CA PHE A 8 6.41 0.16 11.72
C PHE A 8 5.67 -1.13 12.04
N LYS A 9 6.27 -1.97 12.88
CA LYS A 9 5.76 -3.28 13.24
C LYS A 9 4.49 -3.18 14.07
N SER A 10 3.44 -3.90 13.65
CA SER A 10 2.15 -4.01 14.38
C SER A 10 1.62 -2.67 14.87
N ARG A 11 1.68 -1.65 14.00
CA ARG A 11 1.28 -0.30 14.37
C ARG A 11 -0.22 -0.14 14.57
N PHE A 12 -0.99 -0.93 13.84
CA PHE A 12 -2.43 -1.09 14.06
C PHE A 12 -2.68 -2.36 14.84
N THR A 13 -3.55 -2.29 15.85
CA THR A 13 -3.96 -3.48 16.60
C THR A 13 -4.83 -4.39 15.73
N LYS A 14 -5.00 -5.65 16.17
CA LYS A 14 -5.90 -6.60 15.49
C LYS A 14 -7.30 -6.01 15.36
N GLU A 15 -7.85 -5.44 16.45
CA GLU A 15 -9.18 -4.85 16.47
C GLU A 15 -9.32 -3.67 15.49
N GLN A 16 -8.26 -2.87 15.34
CA GLN A 16 -8.23 -1.78 14.36
C GLN A 16 -8.20 -2.32 12.93
N CYS A 17 -7.40 -3.35 12.67
CA CYS A 17 -7.36 -4.01 11.36
C CYS A 17 -8.72 -4.64 11.01
N ASP A 18 -9.32 -5.37 11.96
CA ASP A 18 -10.63 -6.00 11.78
C ASP A 18 -11.72 -4.94 11.52
N PHE A 19 -11.71 -3.83 12.24
CA PHE A 19 -12.64 -2.72 12.02
C PHE A 19 -12.48 -2.09 10.62
N ILE A 20 -11.21 -1.84 10.20
CA ILE A 20 -10.92 -1.29 8.88
C ILE A 20 -11.44 -2.24 7.79
N LEU A 21 -11.25 -3.55 7.95
CA LEU A 21 -11.76 -4.56 7.02
C LEU A 21 -13.28 -4.60 7.02
N GLU A 22 -13.92 -4.70 8.18
CA GLU A 22 -15.38 -4.77 8.28
C GLU A 22 -16.07 -3.56 7.61
N GLU A 23 -15.59 -2.35 7.89
CA GLU A 23 -16.18 -1.13 7.34
C GLU A 23 -15.74 -0.87 5.89
N GLY A 24 -14.48 -1.21 5.57
CA GLY A 24 -13.93 -1.03 4.22
C GLY A 24 -14.56 -1.96 3.19
N LEU A 25 -14.86 -3.21 3.56
CA LEU A 25 -15.48 -4.19 2.66
C LEU A 25 -16.96 -3.87 2.34
N LYS A 26 -17.61 -3.01 3.13
CA LYS A 26 -18.97 -2.48 2.83
C LYS A 26 -18.95 -1.43 1.70
N LEU A 27 -17.79 -0.87 1.39
CA LEU A 27 -17.66 0.13 0.33
C LEU A 27 -17.76 -0.50 -1.07
N PRO A 28 -18.21 0.24 -2.08
CA PRO A 28 -18.26 -0.26 -3.46
C PRO A 28 -16.88 -0.73 -3.92
N SER A 29 -16.80 -1.98 -4.39
CA SER A 29 -15.60 -2.51 -5.02
C SER A 29 -15.57 -2.26 -6.52
N LYS A 30 -14.36 -2.20 -7.07
CA LYS A 30 -14.12 -2.27 -8.50
C LYS A 30 -12.86 -3.09 -8.78
N LYS A 31 -12.78 -3.71 -9.95
CA LYS A 31 -11.50 -4.27 -10.43
C LYS A 31 -10.47 -3.16 -10.47
N ALA A 32 -9.26 -3.47 -10.02
CA ALA A 32 -8.19 -2.49 -10.07
C ALA A 32 -7.81 -2.20 -11.52
N SER A 33 -7.80 -0.92 -11.87
CA SER A 33 -7.32 -0.41 -13.14
C SER A 33 -5.88 0.09 -13.02
N MET A 34 -5.20 0.22 -14.16
CA MET A 34 -3.84 0.75 -14.24
C MET A 34 -3.86 2.16 -14.81
N GLY A 35 -2.86 2.96 -14.41
CA GLY A 35 -2.66 4.29 -14.96
C GLY A 35 -3.52 5.37 -14.31
N VAL A 36 -3.55 6.51 -14.98
CA VAL A 36 -4.24 7.73 -14.52
C VAL A 36 -5.73 7.70 -14.88
N SER A 37 -6.09 6.94 -15.91
CA SER A 37 -7.49 6.72 -16.30
C SER A 37 -7.96 5.34 -15.83
N ASP A 38 -9.12 5.27 -15.21
CA ASP A 38 -9.75 4.04 -14.75
C ASP A 38 -10.17 3.06 -15.88
N GLU A 39 -9.69 3.29 -17.12
CA GLU A 39 -10.18 2.61 -18.32
C GLU A 39 -9.42 1.32 -18.67
N ILE A 40 -8.20 1.12 -18.13
CA ILE A 40 -7.39 -0.05 -18.48
C ILE A 40 -7.40 -1.05 -17.32
N VAL A 41 -8.20 -2.08 -17.44
CA VAL A 41 -8.11 -3.29 -16.61
C VAL A 41 -7.25 -4.31 -17.35
N ASP A 42 -6.12 -4.69 -16.78
CA ASP A 42 -5.22 -5.69 -17.32
C ASP A 42 -5.04 -6.80 -16.27
N ASP A 43 -5.85 -7.84 -16.39
CA ASP A 43 -5.84 -9.00 -15.49
C ASP A 43 -4.53 -9.79 -15.58
N ASP A 44 -3.74 -9.62 -16.65
CA ASP A 44 -2.39 -10.21 -16.76
C ASP A 44 -1.36 -9.46 -15.93
N TYR A 45 -1.63 -8.21 -15.58
CA TYR A 45 -0.73 -7.36 -14.82
C TYR A 45 -1.16 -7.16 -13.37
N ARG A 46 -2.47 -7.00 -13.12
CA ARG A 46 -3.02 -6.84 -11.78
C ARG A 46 -4.37 -7.55 -11.65
N ARG A 47 -4.43 -8.50 -10.75
CA ARG A 47 -5.66 -9.19 -10.34
C ARG A 47 -5.95 -8.82 -8.89
N SER A 48 -6.75 -7.80 -8.67
CA SER A 48 -7.20 -7.38 -7.35
C SER A 48 -8.50 -6.60 -7.43
N GLU A 49 -9.31 -6.68 -6.38
CA GLU A 49 -10.40 -5.75 -6.16
C GLU A 49 -9.96 -4.61 -5.25
N ILE A 50 -10.45 -3.42 -5.53
CA ILE A 50 -10.10 -2.24 -4.73
C ILE A 50 -11.33 -1.48 -4.27
N ARG A 51 -11.18 -0.84 -3.11
CA ARG A 51 -12.15 0.09 -2.53
C ARG A 51 -11.43 1.32 -2.04
N PHE A 52 -12.07 2.48 -2.09
CA PHE A 52 -11.48 3.71 -1.60
C PHE A 52 -12.09 4.10 -0.27
N ILE A 53 -11.24 4.18 0.77
CA ILE A 53 -11.62 4.66 2.09
C ILE A 53 -11.43 6.17 2.09
N HIS A 54 -12.54 6.91 2.31
CA HIS A 54 -12.51 8.35 2.43
C HIS A 54 -12.33 8.79 3.88
N GLN A 55 -11.81 9.99 4.07
CA GLN A 55 -11.62 10.58 5.40
C GLN A 55 -12.97 10.97 6.01
N GLU A 56 -13.59 9.99 6.67
CA GLU A 56 -14.81 10.11 7.43
C GLU A 56 -14.52 10.01 8.93
N PRO A 57 -15.39 10.51 9.82
CA PRO A 57 -15.16 10.48 11.28
C PRO A 57 -14.77 9.09 11.82
N LYS A 58 -15.39 8.02 11.31
CA LYS A 58 -15.09 6.65 11.73
C LYS A 58 -13.68 6.17 11.35
N PHE A 59 -13.09 6.74 10.30
CA PHE A 59 -11.75 6.40 9.81
C PHE A 59 -10.70 7.47 10.19
N GLN A 60 -11.06 8.52 10.93
CA GLN A 60 -10.12 9.61 11.25
C GLN A 60 -8.83 9.09 11.91
N PHE A 61 -8.94 8.11 12.83
CA PHE A 61 -7.78 7.51 13.48
C PHE A 61 -6.79 6.89 12.50
N LEU A 62 -7.30 6.30 11.40
CA LEU A 62 -6.47 5.68 10.36
C LEU A 62 -5.66 6.74 9.61
N PHE A 63 -6.30 7.82 9.18
CA PHE A 63 -5.62 8.91 8.46
C PHE A 63 -4.60 9.61 9.35
N ASP A 64 -4.93 9.88 10.62
CA ASP A 64 -4.04 10.52 11.58
C ASP A 64 -2.79 9.66 11.83
N GLU A 65 -2.98 8.35 12.02
CA GLU A 65 -1.86 7.45 12.29
C GLU A 65 -0.96 7.25 11.07
N ILE A 66 -1.55 7.10 9.86
CA ILE A 66 -0.78 7.03 8.62
C ILE A 66 0.06 8.29 8.43
N TRP A 67 -0.54 9.47 8.61
CA TRP A 67 0.18 10.73 8.43
C TRP A 67 1.32 10.89 9.44
N LYS A 68 1.07 10.53 10.69
CA LYS A 68 2.10 10.54 11.75
C LYS A 68 3.28 9.63 11.41
N MET A 69 3.01 8.39 10.98
CA MET A 69 4.06 7.46 10.54
C MET A 69 4.80 7.99 9.31
N ALA A 70 4.08 8.55 8.34
CA ALA A 70 4.68 9.12 7.13
C ALA A 70 5.65 10.25 7.44
N ILE A 71 5.28 11.18 8.32
CA ILE A 71 6.17 12.29 8.76
C ILE A 71 7.39 11.73 9.47
N GLN A 72 7.23 10.75 10.37
CA GLN A 72 8.34 10.12 11.08
C GLN A 72 9.28 9.39 10.10
N ALA A 73 8.75 8.50 9.25
CA ALA A 73 9.55 7.76 8.27
C ALA A 73 10.27 8.71 7.31
N ASN A 74 9.59 9.76 6.87
CA ASN A 74 10.18 10.76 5.98
C ASN A 74 11.33 11.53 6.64
N HIS A 75 11.15 11.96 7.89
CA HIS A 75 12.19 12.64 8.65
C HIS A 75 13.41 11.75 8.87
N ASP A 76 13.19 10.50 9.26
CA ASP A 76 14.26 9.61 9.70
C ASP A 76 15.03 8.95 8.53
N PHE A 77 14.35 8.72 7.39
CA PHE A 77 14.90 7.88 6.32
C PHE A 77 14.91 8.53 4.92
N PHE A 78 13.88 9.32 4.53
CA PHE A 78 13.71 9.68 3.12
C PHE A 78 13.96 11.15 2.80
N ASN A 79 13.57 12.05 3.69
CA ASN A 79 13.75 13.49 3.54
C ASN A 79 13.16 14.08 2.25
N PHE A 80 11.97 13.62 1.85
CA PHE A 80 11.24 14.16 0.70
C PHE A 80 10.35 15.33 1.09
N HIS A 81 10.06 16.20 0.14
CA HIS A 81 9.03 17.22 0.29
C HIS A 81 7.64 16.56 0.10
N ILE A 82 7.03 16.10 1.17
CA ILE A 82 5.66 15.59 1.19
C ILE A 82 4.72 16.65 1.77
N THR A 83 3.55 16.84 1.16
CA THR A 83 2.59 17.91 1.53
C THR A 83 1.19 17.42 1.80
N ARG A 84 0.83 16.22 1.29
CA ARG A 84 -0.51 15.67 1.46
C ARG A 84 -0.52 14.15 1.39
N LEU A 85 -1.53 13.55 1.98
CA LEU A 85 -1.94 12.18 1.73
C LEU A 85 -2.95 12.21 0.57
N SER A 86 -2.77 11.34 -0.43
CA SER A 86 -3.64 11.28 -1.60
C SER A 86 -4.97 10.61 -1.25
N PHE A 87 -5.01 9.29 -1.27
CA PHE A 87 -6.17 8.49 -0.87
C PHE A 87 -5.72 7.17 -0.25
N VAL A 88 -6.63 6.52 0.46
CA VAL A 88 -6.42 5.21 1.07
C VAL A 88 -7.17 4.19 0.24
N GLN A 89 -6.43 3.25 -0.36
CA GLN A 89 -6.97 2.18 -1.17
C GLN A 89 -6.90 0.87 -0.40
N LEU A 90 -8.05 0.29 -0.09
CA LEU A 90 -8.16 -1.10 0.38
C LEU A 90 -8.07 -2.01 -0.84
N ALA A 91 -7.05 -2.85 -0.87
CA ALA A 91 -6.82 -3.85 -1.92
C ALA A 91 -7.08 -5.25 -1.37
N GLU A 92 -7.81 -6.03 -2.14
CA GLU A 92 -8.14 -7.43 -1.90
C GLU A 92 -7.47 -8.31 -2.95
N TYR A 93 -6.77 -9.34 -2.50
CA TYR A 93 -6.11 -10.36 -3.33
C TYR A 93 -6.59 -11.73 -2.87
N SER A 94 -7.42 -12.39 -3.67
CA SER A 94 -7.97 -13.71 -3.37
C SER A 94 -7.30 -14.81 -4.17
N SER A 95 -7.14 -15.98 -3.56
CA SER A 95 -6.67 -17.19 -4.26
C SER A 95 -7.64 -17.66 -5.35
N GLU A 96 -8.92 -17.31 -5.26
CA GLU A 96 -9.94 -17.69 -6.27
C GLU A 96 -9.58 -17.21 -7.68
N TYR A 97 -8.89 -16.06 -7.77
CA TYR A 97 -8.42 -15.50 -9.04
C TYR A 97 -6.90 -15.28 -9.07
N GLN A 98 -6.16 -15.96 -8.17
CA GLN A 98 -4.71 -15.82 -8.04
C GLN A 98 -4.29 -14.34 -7.92
N GLY A 99 -4.93 -13.64 -6.98
CA GLY A 99 -4.77 -12.20 -6.79
C GLY A 99 -3.31 -11.81 -6.67
N GLU A 100 -2.86 -10.91 -7.56
CA GLU A 100 -1.49 -10.40 -7.60
C GLU A 100 -1.44 -8.97 -8.13
N TYR A 101 -0.32 -8.31 -7.91
CA TYR A 101 0.05 -7.10 -8.64
C TYR A 101 1.52 -7.21 -9.02
N LYS A 102 1.79 -7.39 -10.32
CA LYS A 102 3.13 -7.56 -10.85
C LYS A 102 4.02 -6.37 -10.54
N ARG A 103 5.31 -6.55 -10.73
CA ARG A 103 6.33 -5.54 -10.46
C ARG A 103 6.01 -4.23 -11.16
N HIS A 104 5.94 -3.15 -10.37
CA HIS A 104 5.64 -1.78 -10.80
C HIS A 104 6.29 -0.78 -9.86
N HIS A 105 6.22 0.49 -10.22
CA HIS A 105 6.46 1.63 -9.35
C HIS A 105 5.24 2.55 -9.34
N ASP A 106 5.10 3.39 -8.33
CA ASP A 106 3.91 4.20 -8.12
C ASP A 106 4.00 5.64 -8.65
N VAL A 107 5.16 6.04 -9.20
CA VAL A 107 5.33 7.38 -9.77
C VAL A 107 4.84 7.41 -11.20
N PHE A 108 3.91 8.30 -11.50
CA PHE A 108 3.47 8.62 -12.87
C PHE A 108 4.30 9.80 -13.41
N TRP A 109 5.46 9.50 -13.99
CA TRP A 109 6.42 10.51 -14.43
C TRP A 109 5.88 11.50 -15.46
N MET A 110 5.11 11.04 -16.43
CA MET A 110 4.66 11.82 -17.59
C MET A 110 3.17 12.09 -17.62
N ASN A 111 2.35 11.12 -17.20
CA ASN A 111 0.90 11.13 -17.37
C ASN A 111 0.11 11.26 -16.07
N GLY A 112 0.76 11.70 -14.98
CA GLY A 112 0.14 11.90 -13.68
C GLY A 112 -0.39 13.31 -13.48
N ASP A 113 -0.64 13.66 -12.22
CA ASP A 113 -1.00 15.01 -11.81
C ASP A 113 0.04 16.02 -12.35
N PRO A 114 -0.38 17.15 -12.93
CA PRO A 114 0.52 18.13 -13.50
C PRO A 114 1.43 18.82 -12.48
N HIS A 115 1.09 18.82 -11.20
CA HIS A 115 1.76 19.56 -10.15
C HIS A 115 2.43 18.68 -9.09
N PHE A 116 1.95 17.43 -8.90
CA PHE A 116 2.37 16.56 -7.80
C PHE A 116 2.87 15.20 -8.32
N HIS A 117 3.85 14.67 -7.60
CA HIS A 117 4.24 13.26 -7.72
C HIS A 117 4.01 12.54 -6.40
N ARG A 118 3.66 11.25 -6.46
CA ARG A 118 3.77 10.35 -5.32
C ARG A 118 5.23 10.26 -4.90
N LYS A 119 5.51 10.56 -3.64
CA LYS A 119 6.86 10.58 -3.05
C LYS A 119 7.12 9.35 -2.22
N LEU A 120 6.16 9.01 -1.35
CA LEU A 120 6.20 7.81 -0.53
C LEU A 120 4.97 6.97 -0.78
N THR A 121 5.19 5.67 -0.88
CA THR A 121 4.17 4.64 -0.83
C THR A 121 4.16 4.04 0.57
N CYS A 122 2.98 3.81 1.12
CA CYS A 122 2.77 3.07 2.35
C CYS A 122 1.88 1.86 2.06
N VAL A 123 2.32 0.67 2.48
CA VAL A 123 1.52 -0.55 2.43
C VAL A 123 1.26 -1.02 3.86
N ILE A 124 0.00 -1.23 4.24
CA ILE A 124 -0.39 -1.70 5.58
C ILE A 124 -1.03 -3.07 5.45
N GLN A 125 -0.52 -4.05 6.19
CA GLN A 125 -1.07 -5.41 6.21
C GLN A 125 -2.28 -5.46 7.12
N LEU A 126 -3.43 -5.89 6.61
CA LEU A 126 -4.68 -5.96 7.39
C LEU A 126 -5.07 -7.40 7.77
N THR A 127 -4.70 -8.38 6.96
CA THR A 127 -5.07 -9.78 7.19
C THR A 127 -4.07 -10.45 8.14
N ASP A 128 -4.56 -11.33 9.01
CA ASP A 128 -3.74 -12.22 9.82
C ASP A 128 -2.91 -13.12 8.88
N PRO A 129 -1.57 -13.13 8.96
CA PRO A 129 -0.73 -13.88 8.04
C PRO A 129 -0.91 -15.40 8.11
N THR A 130 -1.58 -15.91 9.14
CA THR A 130 -1.87 -17.34 9.29
C THR A 130 -3.11 -17.80 8.51
N THR A 131 -3.87 -16.90 7.90
CA THR A 131 -5.13 -17.16 7.21
C THR A 131 -5.02 -17.16 5.69
N TYR A 132 -3.83 -16.95 5.15
CA TYR A 132 -3.57 -16.99 3.70
C TYR A 132 -2.15 -17.43 3.40
N GLU A 133 -1.93 -17.98 2.19
CA GLU A 133 -0.61 -18.34 1.67
C GLU A 133 -0.27 -17.55 0.40
N GLY A 134 1.01 -17.40 0.13
CA GLY A 134 1.50 -16.52 -0.94
C GLY A 134 1.27 -15.04 -0.60
N GLY A 135 1.07 -14.22 -1.62
CA GLY A 135 0.75 -12.80 -1.45
C GLY A 135 1.87 -11.96 -0.83
N ASP A 136 3.12 -12.40 -0.88
CA ASP A 136 4.25 -11.66 -0.31
C ASP A 136 4.39 -10.29 -0.97
N PHE A 137 4.72 -9.28 -0.16
CA PHE A 137 5.13 -7.99 -0.67
C PHE A 137 6.63 -7.98 -0.91
N GLU A 138 7.03 -7.79 -2.16
CA GLU A 138 8.44 -7.77 -2.55
C GLU A 138 8.86 -6.41 -3.08
N MET A 139 10.09 -6.01 -2.77
CA MET A 139 10.76 -4.82 -3.32
C MET A 139 11.97 -5.25 -4.16
N TYR A 140 12.24 -4.53 -5.23
CA TYR A 140 13.27 -4.86 -6.22
C TYR A 140 14.28 -3.73 -6.37
N ASP A 141 15.45 -4.10 -6.90
CA ASP A 141 16.55 -3.17 -7.23
C ASP A 141 17.05 -2.37 -6.01
N LEU A 142 16.93 -2.96 -4.82
CA LEU A 142 17.45 -2.36 -3.60
C LEU A 142 18.98 -2.46 -3.57
N SER A 143 19.62 -1.40 -3.07
CA SER A 143 21.06 -1.39 -2.78
C SER A 143 21.37 -1.97 -1.40
N GLN A 144 20.39 -2.01 -0.52
CA GLN A 144 20.45 -2.62 0.81
C GLN A 144 19.62 -3.91 0.85
N ASN A 145 19.78 -4.68 1.92
CA ASN A 145 18.98 -5.88 2.11
C ASN A 145 17.49 -5.56 2.21
N SER A 146 16.67 -6.44 1.64
CA SER A 146 15.22 -6.40 1.83
C SER A 146 14.87 -6.58 3.31
N PRO A 147 13.74 -6.02 3.78
CA PRO A 147 13.24 -6.31 5.13
C PRO A 147 12.91 -7.80 5.28
N ASP A 148 12.90 -8.26 6.52
CA ASP A 148 12.48 -9.63 6.83
C ASP A 148 11.00 -9.82 6.43
N LYS A 149 10.75 -10.84 5.59
CA LYS A 149 9.41 -11.10 5.02
C LYS A 149 8.38 -11.42 6.10
N GLU A 150 8.76 -12.20 7.10
CA GLU A 150 7.86 -12.58 8.18
C GLU A 150 7.49 -11.37 9.06
N GLU A 151 8.40 -10.44 9.24
CA GLU A 151 8.13 -9.22 9.99
C GLU A 151 7.20 -8.27 9.26
N ILE A 152 7.45 -8.03 7.97
CA ILE A 152 6.60 -7.11 7.19
C ILE A 152 5.25 -7.68 6.84
N ARG A 153 5.07 -9.02 6.93
CA ARG A 153 3.81 -9.72 6.69
C ARG A 153 2.84 -9.61 7.87
N GLN A 154 3.33 -9.29 9.08
CA GLN A 154 2.51 -9.25 10.29
C GLN A 154 1.35 -8.26 10.19
N GLN A 155 0.18 -8.68 10.68
CA GLN A 155 -1.02 -7.83 10.75
C GLN A 155 -0.74 -6.51 11.46
N GLY A 156 -1.23 -5.42 10.90
CA GLY A 156 -1.03 -4.06 11.43
C GLY A 156 0.33 -3.45 11.12
N THR A 157 1.24 -4.16 10.45
CA THR A 157 2.54 -3.60 10.04
C THR A 157 2.37 -2.68 8.84
N ALA A 158 2.98 -1.49 8.93
CA ALA A 158 3.01 -0.49 7.88
C ALA A 158 4.42 -0.39 7.28
N ILE A 159 4.54 -0.54 5.97
CA ILE A 159 5.80 -0.49 5.21
C ILE A 159 5.81 0.79 4.39
N PHE A 160 6.89 1.56 4.48
CA PHE A 160 7.11 2.77 3.70
C PHE A 160 8.29 2.60 2.75
N LEU A 161 8.13 3.07 1.51
CA LEU A 161 9.18 3.08 0.49
C LEU A 161 9.02 4.30 -0.41
N PRO A 162 10.12 4.80 -1.02
CA PRO A 162 10.02 5.76 -2.11
C PRO A 162 9.14 5.22 -3.23
N SER A 163 8.20 6.03 -3.72
CA SER A 163 7.24 5.59 -4.74
C SER A 163 7.87 5.18 -6.08
N PHE A 164 9.14 5.50 -6.30
CA PHE A 164 9.91 5.06 -7.47
C PHE A 164 10.59 3.68 -7.29
N ILE A 165 10.61 3.12 -6.09
CA ILE A 165 11.12 1.76 -5.86
C ILE A 165 10.12 0.76 -6.44
N SER A 166 10.63 -0.13 -7.29
CA SER A 166 9.83 -1.20 -7.87
C SER A 166 9.43 -2.22 -6.82
N HIS A 167 8.16 -2.60 -6.80
CA HIS A 167 7.62 -3.57 -5.86
C HIS A 167 6.48 -4.38 -6.48
N ALA A 168 6.09 -5.46 -5.82
CA ALA A 168 5.01 -6.34 -6.23
C ALA A 168 4.24 -6.91 -5.03
N ALA A 169 3.00 -7.31 -5.26
CA ALA A 169 2.29 -8.26 -4.43
C ALA A 169 2.24 -9.59 -5.20
N LEU A 170 2.92 -10.61 -4.69
CA LEU A 170 2.99 -11.92 -5.32
C LEU A 170 1.61 -12.62 -5.30
N PRO A 171 1.38 -13.63 -6.15
CA PRO A 171 0.11 -14.35 -6.18
C PRO A 171 -0.27 -14.92 -4.81
N VAL A 172 -1.52 -14.72 -4.42
CA VAL A 172 -2.14 -15.42 -3.28
C VAL A 172 -2.53 -16.81 -3.74
N THR A 173 -2.03 -17.85 -3.04
CA THR A 173 -2.24 -19.24 -3.39
C THR A 173 -3.32 -19.91 -2.56
N GLU A 174 -3.56 -19.43 -1.34
CA GLU A 174 -4.64 -19.87 -0.45
C GLU A 174 -5.21 -18.69 0.33
N GLY A 175 -6.52 -18.68 0.57
CA GLY A 175 -7.21 -17.64 1.34
C GLY A 175 -7.30 -16.30 0.63
N THR A 176 -7.36 -15.22 1.41
CA THR A 176 -7.48 -13.84 0.91
C THR A 176 -6.62 -12.88 1.72
N ARG A 177 -5.76 -12.14 1.04
CA ARG A 177 -4.94 -11.09 1.63
C ARG A 177 -5.57 -9.73 1.37
N HIS A 178 -5.69 -8.92 2.43
CA HIS A 178 -6.08 -7.52 2.32
C HIS A 178 -4.95 -6.62 2.80
N SER A 179 -4.76 -5.52 2.10
CA SER A 179 -3.82 -4.47 2.50
C SER A 179 -4.35 -3.10 2.15
N LEU A 180 -3.84 -2.07 2.83
CA LEU A 180 -4.02 -0.69 2.37
C LEU A 180 -2.81 -0.29 1.54
N ALA A 181 -3.06 0.40 0.44
CA ALA A 181 -2.05 1.15 -0.30
C ALA A 181 -2.38 2.64 -0.18
N VAL A 182 -1.38 3.42 0.23
CA VAL A 182 -1.54 4.84 0.53
C VAL A 182 -0.35 5.60 -0.03
N TRP A 183 -0.59 6.78 -0.59
CA TRP A 183 0.47 7.58 -1.18
C TRP A 183 0.54 8.96 -0.55
N MET A 184 1.74 9.36 -0.17
CA MET A 184 2.06 10.72 0.21
C MET A 184 2.64 11.45 -0.99
N GLU A 185 2.06 12.60 -1.30
CA GLU A 185 2.40 13.40 -2.47
C GLU A 185 3.09 14.69 -2.06
N GLY A 186 3.89 15.21 -2.99
CA GLY A 186 4.53 16.50 -2.90
C GLY A 186 4.79 17.07 -4.30
N PRO A 187 5.33 18.30 -4.42
CA PRO A 187 5.68 18.90 -5.71
C PRO A 187 6.51 17.93 -6.56
N LYS A 188 6.41 18.03 -7.87
CA LYS A 188 7.19 17.18 -8.80
C LYS A 188 8.68 17.16 -8.43
N TRP A 189 9.34 16.06 -8.78
CA TRP A 189 10.80 15.91 -8.64
C TRP A 189 11.56 16.96 -9.42
#